data_48ccb1ee55d8945fbd5ac6fc3eb4b1b1
#
_entry.id   48ccb1ee55d8945fbd5ac6fc3eb4b1b1
#
_cell.length_a   1.000
_cell.length_b   1.000
_cell.length_c   1.000
_cell.angle_alpha   90.00
_cell.angle_beta   90.00
_cell.angle_gamma   90.00
#
_symmetry.space_group_name_H-M   'P 1'
#
loop_
_entity.id
_entity.type
_entity.pdbx_description
1 polymer ?
#
loop_
_entity_poly.entity_id
_entity_poly.type
_entity_poly.pdbx_seq_one_letter_code
_entity_poly.pdbx_strand_id
1 'polypeptide(L)'
;MRALALRRLGVCLALSLALAPLLLAADPKGGKQEAKTQDFDGKVVPLAPLLEKFGAKLDPDAAPSWLALQADDGKVYPLIKDDGSRMFYLDKRLLNRPMRLTGRLHPQSQMLQVLNVHSIHEGQLYEVYYWCDVCSIRRSEKKACDCCGGPMELREEPVKK
;
A
#
# COMPACT_ATOMS: atom_id res chain seq x y z
N MET A 1 -8.62 46.17 -79.76
CA MET A 1 -9.26 47.32 -79.15
C MET A 1 -9.03 47.15 -77.63
N ARG A 2 -8.11 47.96 -77.07
CA ARG A 2 -8.37 49.01 -76.09
C ARG A 2 -9.13 48.45 -74.87
N ALA A 3 -8.74 48.58 -73.62
CA ALA A 3 -7.95 49.60 -72.92
C ALA A 3 -7.65 49.10 -71.52
N LEU A 4 -6.53 49.43 -70.98
CA LEU A 4 -6.21 50.27 -69.84
C LEU A 4 -6.88 49.88 -68.48
N ALA A 5 -6.05 49.54 -67.60
CA ALA A 5 -5.43 50.29 -66.51
C ALA A 5 -6.22 50.18 -65.18
N LEU A 6 -5.64 49.85 -64.12
CA LEU A 6 -5.24 50.76 -63.09
C LEU A 6 -4.64 50.06 -61.83
N ARG A 7 -3.47 50.50 -61.49
CA ARG A 7 -2.75 50.25 -60.23
C ARG A 7 -3.63 50.57 -59.04
N ARG A 8 -3.59 49.70 -58.05
CA ARG A 8 -3.60 50.18 -56.65
C ARG A 8 -2.67 49.31 -55.79
N LEU A 9 -1.59 49.92 -55.35
CA LEU A 9 -0.76 49.48 -54.23
C LEU A 9 -1.63 49.40 -52.98
N GLY A 10 -1.70 48.23 -52.38
CA GLY A 10 -2.22 48.05 -51.03
C GLY A 10 -1.10 47.43 -50.20
N VAL A 11 -0.44 48.31 -49.43
CA VAL A 11 0.53 47.85 -48.41
C VAL A 11 -0.26 47.20 -47.28
N CYS A 12 -0.30 45.90 -47.23
CA CYS A 12 -0.79 45.16 -46.08
C CYS A 12 0.40 44.92 -45.13
N LEU A 13 0.41 45.71 -44.11
CA LEU A 13 1.25 45.62 -42.93
C LEU A 13 0.96 44.26 -42.25
N ALA A 14 1.81 43.25 -42.45
CA ALA A 14 1.73 41.97 -41.76
C ALA A 14 2.14 42.18 -40.32
N LEU A 15 1.15 42.29 -39.44
CA LEU A 15 1.37 42.25 -38.00
C LEU A 15 1.55 40.78 -37.60
N SER A 16 2.80 40.32 -37.57
CA SER A 16 3.19 39.03 -37.08
C SER A 16 3.07 39.00 -35.55
N LEU A 17 1.91 38.55 -35.06
CA LEU A 17 1.69 38.22 -33.65
C LEU A 17 2.53 36.99 -33.34
N ALA A 18 3.71 37.19 -32.73
CA ALA A 18 4.53 36.09 -32.19
C ALA A 18 3.78 35.53 -30.97
N LEU A 19 3.07 34.43 -31.19
CA LEU A 19 2.50 33.59 -30.13
C LEU A 19 3.65 32.84 -29.46
N ALA A 20 4.24 33.39 -28.42
CA ALA A 20 5.19 32.69 -27.58
C ALA A 20 4.46 31.54 -26.87
N PRO A 21 4.90 30.29 -27.00
CA PRO A 21 4.37 29.21 -26.18
C PRO A 21 4.77 29.48 -24.74
N LEU A 22 3.78 29.78 -23.90
CA LEU A 22 3.92 29.80 -22.45
C LEU A 22 4.20 28.36 -22.02
N LEU A 23 5.49 27.99 -21.94
CA LEU A 23 5.95 26.78 -21.28
C LEU A 23 5.53 26.91 -19.81
N LEU A 24 4.37 26.35 -19.44
CA LEU A 24 4.07 26.04 -18.05
C LEU A 24 5.15 25.04 -17.61
N ALA A 25 6.18 25.53 -16.95
CA ALA A 25 7.07 24.73 -16.17
C ALA A 25 6.21 24.10 -15.07
N ALA A 26 5.82 22.83 -15.26
CA ALA A 26 5.25 22.03 -14.18
C ALA A 26 6.34 21.90 -13.12
N ASP A 27 6.17 22.59 -12.00
CA ASP A 27 6.99 22.44 -10.81
C ASP A 27 6.98 20.95 -10.41
N PRO A 28 8.13 20.25 -10.37
CA PRO A 28 8.22 18.91 -9.84
C PRO A 28 8.32 18.98 -8.31
N LYS A 29 7.46 19.73 -7.67
CA LYS A 29 7.18 19.52 -6.26
C LYS A 29 6.25 18.33 -6.18
N GLY A 30 6.84 17.13 -6.27
CA GLY A 30 6.21 15.90 -5.81
C GLY A 30 5.85 16.09 -4.35
N GLY A 31 4.69 16.68 -4.10
CA GLY A 31 4.11 16.72 -2.77
C GLY A 31 4.06 15.29 -2.27
N LYS A 32 4.76 14.99 -1.16
CA LYS A 32 4.60 13.72 -0.46
C LYS A 32 3.12 13.62 -0.12
N GLN A 33 2.38 12.90 -0.94
CA GLN A 33 0.99 12.59 -0.66
C GLN A 33 1.02 11.67 0.55
N GLU A 34 0.75 12.22 1.73
CA GLU A 34 0.73 11.45 2.97
C GLU A 34 -0.37 10.39 2.85
N ALA A 35 0.05 9.14 2.95
CA ALA A 35 -0.87 8.01 2.91
C ALA A 35 -1.78 8.06 4.13
N LYS A 36 -3.08 8.22 3.92
CA LYS A 36 -4.09 8.21 4.98
C LYS A 36 -4.12 6.85 5.67
N THR A 37 -4.19 6.85 7.01
CA THR A 37 -4.45 5.65 7.79
C THR A 37 -5.92 5.25 7.64
N GLN A 38 -6.17 3.98 7.31
CA GLN A 38 -7.51 3.41 7.12
C GLN A 38 -7.52 1.93 7.46
N ASP A 39 -8.72 1.36 7.62
CA ASP A 39 -8.90 -0.05 7.90
C ASP A 39 -9.14 -0.83 6.61
N PHE A 40 -8.61 -2.05 6.58
CA PHE A 40 -8.72 -3.00 5.48
C PHE A 40 -9.13 -4.36 6.06
N ASP A 41 -10.29 -4.85 5.67
CA ASP A 41 -10.78 -6.18 6.05
C ASP A 41 -10.42 -7.21 4.98
N GLY A 42 -10.01 -8.40 5.39
CA GLY A 42 -9.62 -9.47 4.46
C GLY A 42 -8.79 -10.56 5.12
N LYS A 43 -7.95 -11.23 4.33
CA LYS A 43 -7.05 -12.31 4.79
C LYS A 43 -5.64 -12.04 4.32
N VAL A 44 -4.67 -12.20 5.23
CA VAL A 44 -3.26 -12.18 4.84
C VAL A 44 -2.89 -13.53 4.25
N VAL A 45 -2.37 -13.51 3.02
CA VAL A 45 -2.07 -14.72 2.24
C VAL A 45 -0.69 -14.62 1.59
N PRO A 46 -0.05 -15.75 1.27
CA PRO A 46 1.13 -15.74 0.40
C PRO A 46 0.79 -15.12 -0.97
N LEU A 47 1.65 -14.21 -1.46
CA LEU A 47 1.42 -13.53 -2.73
C LEU A 47 1.67 -14.44 -3.94
N ALA A 48 2.60 -15.41 -3.84
CA ALA A 48 2.98 -16.26 -4.96
C ALA A 48 1.80 -17.00 -5.62
N PRO A 49 0.90 -17.69 -4.89
CA PRO A 49 -0.25 -18.36 -5.49
C PRO A 49 -1.25 -17.40 -6.15
N LEU A 50 -1.29 -16.13 -5.72
CA LEU A 50 -2.13 -15.13 -6.36
C LEU A 50 -1.53 -14.67 -7.68
N LEU A 51 -0.21 -14.45 -7.72
CA LEU A 51 0.50 -14.06 -8.95
C LEU A 51 0.44 -15.16 -10.02
N GLU A 52 0.51 -16.43 -9.62
CA GLU A 52 0.38 -17.56 -10.56
C GLU A 52 -0.96 -17.56 -11.31
N LYS A 53 -2.05 -17.13 -10.66
CA LYS A 53 -3.36 -16.97 -11.33
C LYS A 53 -3.34 -15.89 -12.41
N PHE A 54 -2.41 -14.94 -12.34
CA PHE A 54 -2.22 -13.88 -13.34
C PHE A 54 -1.05 -14.16 -14.30
N GLY A 55 -0.50 -15.39 -14.28
CA GLY A 55 0.57 -15.80 -15.19
C GLY A 55 1.97 -15.33 -14.78
N ALA A 56 2.14 -14.80 -13.57
CA ALA A 56 3.43 -14.42 -13.01
C ALA A 56 3.89 -15.43 -11.94
N LYS A 57 5.19 -15.70 -11.88
CA LYS A 57 5.76 -16.65 -10.93
C LYS A 57 6.92 -15.99 -10.17
N LEU A 58 6.90 -16.14 -8.85
CA LEU A 58 8.04 -15.78 -8.00
C LEU A 58 9.01 -16.95 -7.89
N ASP A 59 10.28 -16.62 -7.76
CA ASP A 59 11.30 -17.61 -7.43
C ASP A 59 11.02 -18.25 -6.06
N PRO A 60 11.30 -19.56 -5.89
CA PRO A 60 10.98 -20.29 -4.66
C PRO A 60 11.63 -19.71 -3.39
N ASP A 61 12.81 -19.11 -3.51
CA ASP A 61 13.52 -18.45 -2.41
C ASP A 61 12.92 -17.08 -2.05
N ALA A 62 12.34 -16.36 -3.02
CA ALA A 62 11.67 -15.08 -2.82
C ALA A 62 10.23 -15.24 -2.28
N ALA A 63 9.52 -16.29 -2.72
CA ALA A 63 8.09 -16.50 -2.44
C ALA A 63 7.72 -16.39 -0.94
N PRO A 64 8.47 -16.93 0.03
CA PRO A 64 8.17 -16.82 1.46
C PRO A 64 8.25 -15.38 2.00
N SER A 65 8.94 -14.49 1.29
CA SER A 65 9.11 -13.08 1.69
C SER A 65 8.03 -12.16 1.14
N TRP A 66 7.05 -12.69 0.40
CA TRP A 66 5.98 -11.91 -0.20
C TRP A 66 4.61 -12.35 0.33
N LEU A 67 4.03 -11.50 1.15
CA LEU A 67 2.66 -11.63 1.63
C LEU A 67 1.81 -10.47 1.10
N ALA A 68 0.51 -10.70 1.02
CA ALA A 68 -0.46 -9.69 0.65
C ALA A 68 -1.73 -9.81 1.49
N LEU A 69 -2.42 -8.72 1.69
CA LEU A 69 -3.80 -8.74 2.13
C LEU A 69 -4.69 -8.95 0.89
N GLN A 70 -5.41 -10.05 0.87
CA GLN A 70 -6.54 -10.26 -0.03
C GLN A 70 -7.77 -9.68 0.66
N ALA A 71 -8.15 -8.48 0.27
CA ALA A 71 -9.23 -7.75 0.89
C ALA A 71 -10.60 -8.30 0.47
N ASP A 72 -11.61 -8.08 1.31
CA ASP A 72 -12.98 -8.56 1.06
C ASP A 72 -13.64 -7.87 -0.16
N ASP A 73 -13.12 -6.69 -0.56
CA ASP A 73 -13.51 -6.00 -1.81
C ASP A 73 -12.89 -6.61 -3.09
N GLY A 74 -12.13 -7.69 -2.96
CA GLY A 74 -11.47 -8.40 -4.04
C GLY A 74 -10.11 -7.83 -4.45
N LYS A 75 -9.66 -6.73 -3.87
CA LYS A 75 -8.34 -6.16 -4.13
C LYS A 75 -7.24 -6.92 -3.40
N VAL A 76 -6.03 -6.83 -3.94
CA VAL A 76 -4.83 -7.44 -3.38
C VAL A 76 -3.82 -6.35 -3.09
N TYR A 77 -3.42 -6.24 -1.83
CA TYR A 77 -2.46 -5.25 -1.35
C TYR A 77 -1.20 -5.95 -0.85
N PRO A 78 -0.07 -5.92 -1.59
CA PRO A 78 1.19 -6.43 -1.10
C PRO A 78 1.59 -5.74 0.21
N LEU A 79 2.05 -6.49 1.20
CA LEU A 79 2.46 -5.94 2.48
C LEU A 79 3.90 -5.45 2.43
N ILE A 80 4.15 -4.29 3.01
CA ILE A 80 5.52 -3.87 3.35
C ILE A 80 5.98 -4.74 4.52
N LYS A 81 7.13 -5.41 4.37
CA LYS A 81 7.73 -6.23 5.43
C LYS A 81 8.49 -5.34 6.41
N ASP A 82 7.77 -4.81 7.38
CA ASP A 82 8.28 -3.97 8.47
C ASP A 82 7.82 -4.50 9.84
N ASP A 83 8.03 -3.74 10.90
CA ASP A 83 7.68 -4.16 12.26
C ASP A 83 6.18 -4.42 12.43
N GLY A 84 5.31 -3.67 11.74
CA GLY A 84 3.86 -3.82 11.84
C GLY A 84 3.33 -5.11 11.19
N SER A 85 3.98 -5.56 10.13
CA SER A 85 3.58 -6.75 9.38
C SER A 85 4.39 -8.00 9.73
N ARG A 86 5.50 -7.86 10.46
CA ARG A 86 6.48 -8.93 10.72
C ARG A 86 5.88 -10.19 11.31
N MET A 87 4.84 -10.07 12.14
CA MET A 87 4.16 -11.21 12.75
C MET A 87 3.65 -12.22 11.73
N PHE A 88 3.18 -11.78 10.56
CA PHE A 88 2.65 -12.66 9.51
C PHE A 88 3.73 -13.51 8.83
N TYR A 89 4.98 -13.03 8.81
CA TYR A 89 6.12 -13.75 8.26
C TYR A 89 6.70 -14.78 9.24
N LEU A 90 6.47 -14.58 10.54
CA LEU A 90 7.01 -15.41 11.62
C LEU A 90 6.01 -16.42 12.18
N ASP A 91 4.70 -16.17 12.01
CA ASP A 91 3.66 -17.04 12.54
C ASP A 91 2.59 -17.36 11.52
N LYS A 92 2.67 -18.56 10.94
CA LYS A 92 1.72 -19.04 9.93
C LYS A 92 0.27 -19.15 10.43
N ARG A 93 0.06 -19.20 11.78
CA ARG A 93 -1.30 -19.24 12.37
C ARG A 93 -2.11 -17.99 12.05
N LEU A 94 -1.44 -16.88 11.70
CA LEU A 94 -2.07 -15.60 11.35
C LEU A 94 -2.46 -15.49 9.88
N LEU A 95 -2.08 -16.48 9.05
CA LEU A 95 -2.39 -16.48 7.62
C LEU A 95 -3.76 -17.12 7.33
N ASN A 96 -4.36 -16.73 6.22
CA ASN A 96 -5.62 -17.29 5.67
C ASN A 96 -6.84 -17.18 6.60
N ARG A 97 -6.83 -16.26 7.54
CA ARG A 97 -7.95 -16.04 8.49
C ARG A 97 -8.48 -14.60 8.39
N PRO A 98 -9.76 -14.37 8.75
CA PRO A 98 -10.34 -13.03 8.72
C PRO A 98 -9.59 -12.09 9.67
N MET A 99 -9.14 -10.96 9.14
CA MET A 99 -8.35 -9.95 9.86
C MET A 99 -8.81 -8.56 9.45
N ARG A 100 -8.65 -7.59 10.35
CA ARG A 100 -8.66 -6.16 10.05
C ARG A 100 -7.26 -5.60 10.24
N LEU A 101 -6.71 -5.04 9.18
CA LEU A 101 -5.43 -4.35 9.21
C LEU A 101 -5.69 -2.85 9.15
N THR A 102 -5.32 -2.13 10.21
CA THR A 102 -5.25 -0.67 10.15
C THR A 102 -3.89 -0.30 9.59
N GLY A 103 -3.86 0.47 8.50
CA GLY A 103 -2.60 0.76 7.82
C GLY A 103 -2.66 1.93 6.86
N ARG A 104 -1.55 2.13 6.15
CA ARG A 104 -1.38 3.16 5.13
C ARG A 104 -1.11 2.52 3.78
N LEU A 105 -1.96 2.80 2.80
CA LEU A 105 -1.72 2.41 1.42
C LEU A 105 -0.85 3.47 0.74
N HIS A 106 0.35 3.09 0.34
CA HIS A 106 1.27 4.00 -0.37
C HIS A 106 0.82 4.18 -1.82
N PRO A 107 0.45 5.40 -2.24
CA PRO A 107 -0.22 5.62 -3.53
C PRO A 107 0.64 5.25 -4.74
N GLN A 108 1.97 5.42 -4.66
CA GLN A 108 2.87 5.12 -5.78
C GLN A 108 3.15 3.62 -5.94
N SER A 109 3.36 2.91 -4.83
CA SER A 109 3.73 1.48 -4.85
C SER A 109 2.53 0.55 -4.71
N GLN A 110 1.37 1.05 -4.29
CA GLN A 110 0.19 0.27 -3.94
C GLN A 110 0.47 -0.81 -2.86
N MET A 111 1.54 -0.61 -2.07
CA MET A 111 1.88 -1.49 -0.95
C MET A 111 1.23 -0.99 0.34
N LEU A 112 0.78 -1.92 1.16
CA LEU A 112 0.14 -1.65 2.44
C LEU A 112 1.17 -1.72 3.57
N GLN A 113 1.35 -0.60 4.28
CA GLN A 113 2.07 -0.53 5.54
C GLN A 113 1.11 -0.80 6.68
N VAL A 114 1.35 -1.85 7.44
CA VAL A 114 0.49 -2.25 8.57
C VAL A 114 0.91 -1.50 9.83
N LEU A 115 -0.06 -0.94 10.54
CA LEU A 115 0.14 -0.23 11.82
C LEU A 115 -0.46 -1.01 12.99
N ASN A 116 -1.68 -1.56 12.82
CA ASN A 116 -2.35 -2.39 13.82
C ASN A 116 -2.98 -3.61 13.16
N VAL A 117 -3.08 -4.67 13.95
CA VAL A 117 -3.62 -5.97 13.52
C VAL A 117 -4.71 -6.42 14.48
N HIS A 118 -5.88 -6.70 13.94
CA HIS A 118 -6.98 -7.33 14.68
C HIS A 118 -7.42 -8.58 13.95
N SER A 119 -7.70 -9.65 14.68
CA SER A 119 -8.43 -10.78 14.14
C SER A 119 -9.94 -10.56 14.25
N ILE A 120 -10.70 -11.20 13.36
CA ILE A 120 -12.16 -11.13 13.34
C ILE A 120 -12.70 -12.51 13.67
N HIS A 121 -13.45 -12.63 14.77
CA HIS A 121 -14.17 -13.83 15.17
C HIS A 121 -15.64 -13.49 15.35
N GLU A 122 -16.52 -14.12 14.59
CA GLU A 122 -17.98 -13.88 14.65
C GLU A 122 -18.38 -12.40 14.56
N GLY A 123 -17.63 -11.62 13.75
CA GLY A 123 -17.88 -10.19 13.59
C GLY A 123 -17.32 -9.29 14.70
N GLN A 124 -16.69 -9.87 15.73
CA GLN A 124 -16.01 -9.12 16.79
C GLN A 124 -14.50 -9.00 16.50
N LEU A 125 -13.94 -7.83 16.82
CA LEU A 125 -12.51 -7.56 16.71
C LEU A 125 -11.78 -7.99 17.97
N TYR A 126 -10.61 -8.61 17.74
CA TYR A 126 -9.67 -9.01 18.79
C TYR A 126 -8.31 -8.42 18.47
N GLU A 127 -7.70 -7.79 19.46
CA GLU A 127 -6.33 -7.31 19.36
C GLU A 127 -5.36 -8.48 19.37
N VAL A 128 -4.43 -8.52 18.41
CA VAL A 128 -3.47 -9.64 18.24
C VAL A 128 -2.09 -9.21 18.69
N TYR A 129 -1.51 -9.95 19.63
CA TYR A 129 -0.16 -9.65 20.15
C TYR A 129 0.50 -10.90 20.74
N TYR A 130 1.79 -10.77 21.04
CA TYR A 130 2.56 -11.79 21.77
C TYR A 130 2.81 -11.31 23.20
N TRP A 131 2.65 -12.22 24.15
CA TRP A 131 2.73 -11.97 25.58
C TRP A 131 3.77 -12.85 26.25
N CYS A 132 4.58 -12.27 27.15
CA CYS A 132 5.46 -13.00 28.04
C CYS A 132 4.84 -13.07 29.43
N ASP A 133 4.45 -14.28 29.89
CA ASP A 133 3.81 -14.46 31.20
C ASP A 133 4.75 -14.17 32.37
N VAL A 134 6.05 -14.37 32.19
CA VAL A 134 7.05 -14.11 33.24
C VAL A 134 7.29 -12.62 33.47
N CYS A 135 7.41 -11.86 32.37
CA CYS A 135 7.78 -10.43 32.46
C CYS A 135 6.60 -9.48 32.24
N SER A 136 5.43 -10.01 31.92
CA SER A 136 4.23 -9.20 31.58
C SER A 136 4.51 -8.17 30.46
N ILE A 137 5.31 -8.59 29.47
CA ILE A 137 5.70 -7.73 28.33
C ILE A 137 4.92 -8.15 27.11
N ARG A 138 4.38 -7.16 26.39
CA ARG A 138 3.68 -7.29 25.12
C ARG A 138 4.58 -6.93 23.95
N ARG A 139 4.44 -7.66 22.83
CA ARG A 139 5.12 -7.40 21.54
C ARG A 139 4.21 -7.66 20.36
N SER A 140 4.51 -7.02 19.25
CA SER A 140 3.81 -7.21 17.96
C SER A 140 4.45 -8.30 17.08
N GLU A 141 5.53 -8.95 17.52
CA GLU A 141 6.21 -9.99 16.75
C GLU A 141 6.50 -11.25 17.58
N LYS A 142 6.52 -12.38 16.89
CA LYS A 142 6.91 -13.66 17.49
C LYS A 142 8.43 -13.74 17.64
N LYS A 143 8.90 -13.61 18.87
CA LYS A 143 10.32 -13.76 19.23
C LYS A 143 10.45 -14.21 20.69
N ALA A 144 11.69 -14.48 21.14
CA ALA A 144 11.96 -14.65 22.57
C ALA A 144 11.78 -13.31 23.29
N CYS A 145 11.37 -13.37 24.55
CA CYS A 145 11.20 -12.17 25.38
C CYS A 145 12.53 -11.44 25.56
N ASP A 146 12.56 -10.13 25.29
CA ASP A 146 13.77 -9.32 25.43
C ASP A 146 14.28 -9.19 26.88
N CYS A 147 13.44 -9.51 27.86
CA CYS A 147 13.77 -9.42 29.28
C CYS A 147 14.30 -10.76 29.84
N CYS A 148 13.55 -11.85 29.70
CA CYS A 148 13.89 -13.13 30.31
C CYS A 148 14.36 -14.19 29.30
N GLY A 149 14.35 -13.90 28.00
CA GLY A 149 14.69 -14.87 26.96
C GLY A 149 13.66 -16.01 26.75
N GLY A 150 12.59 -16.03 27.54
CA GLY A 150 11.55 -17.05 27.48
C GLY A 150 10.65 -16.95 26.24
N PRO A 151 9.83 -17.97 25.98
CA PRO A 151 8.88 -17.94 24.87
C PRO A 151 7.80 -16.88 25.10
N MET A 152 7.30 -16.31 24.01
CA MET A 152 6.13 -15.43 24.03
C MET A 152 4.96 -16.10 23.33
N GLU A 153 3.78 -16.02 23.94
CA GLU A 153 2.56 -16.65 23.47
C GLU A 153 1.70 -15.69 22.66
N LEU A 154 1.12 -16.20 21.58
CA LEU A 154 0.12 -15.46 20.81
C LEU A 154 -1.17 -15.32 21.64
N ARG A 155 -1.61 -14.10 21.84
CA ARG A 155 -2.88 -13.78 22.49
C ARG A 155 -3.78 -12.96 21.59
N GLU A 156 -5.06 -13.16 21.78
CA GLU A 156 -6.13 -12.43 21.10
C GLU A 156 -7.13 -11.99 22.16
N GLU A 157 -7.25 -10.68 22.36
CA GLU A 157 -8.15 -10.11 23.35
C GLU A 157 -9.25 -9.29 22.69
N PRO A 158 -10.52 -9.44 23.12
CA PRO A 158 -11.62 -8.64 22.57
C PRO A 158 -11.34 -7.15 22.70
N VAL A 159 -11.48 -6.41 21.61
CA VAL A 159 -11.41 -4.96 21.65
C VAL A 159 -12.61 -4.45 22.45
N LYS A 160 -12.35 -3.78 23.57
CA LYS A 160 -13.40 -3.15 24.40
C LYS A 160 -13.99 -1.98 23.62
N LYS A 161 -15.32 -1.98 23.53
CA LYS A 161 -16.07 -0.85 22.95
C LYS A 161 -16.05 0.36 23.86
#